data_13690d00851175bced817713c5970847
#
_entry.id   13690d00851175bced817713c5970847
#
_cell.length_a   1.000
_cell.length_b   1.000
_cell.length_c   1.000
_cell.angle_alpha   90.00
_cell.angle_beta   90.00
_cell.angle_gamma   90.00
#
_symmetry.space_group_name_H-M   'P 1'
#
loop_
_entity.id
_entity.type
_entity.pdbx_description
1 polymer ?
#
loop_
_entity_poly.entity_id
_entity_poly.type
_entity_poly.pdbx_seq_one_letter_code
_entity_poly.pdbx_strand_id
1 'polypeptide(L)'
;DNGVDVIDAEAHFVSNKVIEVVAGDDRQELTAETIVINTGAVSNVLPIPGLTTTEHVYDSTGIQTLEALPKRLGVLGGGNIGLEFAGLYNRLGSQVTVLDAATSFLPRVEPSIAKLAKEYMEEDGIVFEQGVKTSEVKNDGDEVVVVTDKGEFRFDALLYATGRKPNIEPLHLENTDIALTERGGIQVNKHLETSVPGVFAVGDVNGGLQFTYISLDDFRIVFNYLTGDGSYNLETRGAVPTAMFLNPPLAQVGLTEDQARVAGGPVAVKELPVAGMPRGHVNGDLRGAFKAVVNPETKEILGVTLFGQESHEIINLITLAMNHHIPYTDLAKQIFTHPTMAENLNDLFAI
;
A
#
# COMPACT_ATOMS: atom_id res chain seq x y z
N ASP A 1 22.95 -16.96 -16.84
CA ASP A 1 23.26 -18.04 -15.87
C ASP A 1 24.06 -17.45 -14.72
N ASN A 2 23.38 -17.13 -13.62
CA ASN A 2 24.02 -16.52 -12.44
C ASN A 2 24.35 -17.57 -11.37
N GLY A 3 24.32 -18.88 -11.71
CA GLY A 3 24.59 -19.97 -10.77
C GLY A 3 23.50 -20.13 -9.69
N VAL A 4 22.26 -19.79 -10.03
CA VAL A 4 21.09 -19.93 -9.14
C VAL A 4 20.33 -21.19 -9.52
N ASP A 5 20.13 -22.10 -8.56
CA ASP A 5 19.22 -23.23 -8.71
C ASP A 5 17.81 -22.78 -8.29
N VAL A 6 16.84 -23.02 -9.17
CA VAL A 6 15.42 -22.74 -8.92
C VAL A 6 14.71 -24.07 -8.69
N ILE A 7 14.06 -24.20 -7.53
CA ILE A 7 13.26 -25.38 -7.17
C ILE A 7 11.80 -24.93 -7.11
N ASP A 8 10.98 -25.47 -8.04
CA ASP A 8 9.53 -25.22 -8.07
C ASP A 8 8.82 -26.22 -7.16
N ALA A 9 8.69 -25.86 -5.89
CA ALA A 9 8.15 -26.72 -4.84
C ALA A 9 7.59 -25.90 -3.67
N GLU A 10 6.75 -26.52 -2.86
CA GLU A 10 6.38 -25.98 -1.56
C GLU A 10 7.52 -26.19 -0.58
N ALA A 11 7.75 -25.21 0.31
CA ALA A 11 8.85 -25.23 1.27
C ALA A 11 8.39 -24.85 2.68
N HIS A 12 8.82 -25.61 3.68
CA HIS A 12 8.55 -25.32 5.08
C HIS A 12 9.73 -25.70 5.99
N PHE A 13 9.78 -25.13 7.17
CA PHE A 13 10.82 -25.43 8.16
C PHE A 13 10.52 -26.75 8.89
N VAL A 14 11.51 -27.62 8.98
CA VAL A 14 11.51 -28.77 9.88
C VAL A 14 12.36 -28.51 11.14
N SER A 15 13.25 -27.53 11.09
CA SER A 15 13.97 -26.96 12.23
C SER A 15 14.55 -25.58 11.86
N ASN A 16 15.23 -24.90 12.79
CA ASN A 16 15.77 -23.54 12.60
C ASN A 16 16.56 -23.31 11.30
N LYS A 17 17.24 -24.31 10.79
CA LYS A 17 18.13 -24.22 9.61
C LYS A 17 17.87 -25.30 8.58
N VAL A 18 16.80 -26.07 8.73
CA VAL A 18 16.44 -27.14 7.80
C VAL A 18 15.07 -26.83 7.19
N ILE A 19 15.03 -26.81 5.88
CA ILE A 19 13.82 -26.61 5.08
C ILE A 19 13.54 -27.90 4.31
N GLU A 20 12.34 -28.45 4.45
CA GLU A 20 11.83 -29.48 3.54
C GLU A 20 11.20 -28.81 2.33
N VAL A 21 11.57 -29.25 1.14
CA VAL A 21 10.91 -28.87 -0.13
C VAL A 21 10.12 -30.06 -0.65
N VAL A 22 8.87 -29.81 -1.08
CA VAL A 22 7.90 -30.84 -1.47
C VAL A 22 7.39 -30.55 -2.87
N ALA A 23 7.71 -31.43 -3.82
CA ALA A 23 7.27 -31.38 -5.21
C ALA A 23 6.48 -32.64 -5.55
N GLY A 24 5.17 -32.65 -5.36
CA GLY A 24 4.33 -33.86 -5.46
C GLY A 24 4.70 -34.88 -4.38
N ASP A 25 5.19 -36.05 -4.80
CA ASP A 25 5.64 -37.12 -3.89
C ASP A 25 7.14 -37.00 -3.50
N ASP A 26 7.88 -36.13 -4.20
CA ASP A 26 9.31 -35.92 -3.94
C ASP A 26 9.51 -34.97 -2.77
N ARG A 27 10.37 -35.39 -1.82
CA ARG A 27 10.75 -34.61 -0.64
C ARG A 27 12.25 -34.55 -0.52
N GLN A 28 12.76 -33.34 -0.22
CA GLN A 28 14.17 -33.11 -0.01
C GLN A 28 14.38 -32.12 1.13
N GLU A 29 15.31 -32.41 2.03
CA GLU A 29 15.76 -31.48 3.04
C GLU A 29 16.94 -30.65 2.52
N LEU A 30 16.87 -29.34 2.73
CA LEU A 30 17.90 -28.36 2.41
C LEU A 30 18.37 -27.66 3.68
N THR A 31 19.66 -27.38 3.75
CA THR A 31 20.24 -26.57 4.82
C THR A 31 21.12 -25.47 4.24
N ALA A 32 21.16 -24.32 4.92
CA ALA A 32 22.04 -23.22 4.54
C ALA A 32 22.52 -22.43 5.77
N GLU A 33 23.67 -21.78 5.66
CA GLU A 33 24.14 -20.83 6.66
C GLU A 33 23.25 -19.59 6.69
N THR A 34 22.83 -19.13 5.50
CA THR A 34 21.92 -17.97 5.32
C THR A 34 20.63 -18.42 4.66
N ILE A 35 19.51 -18.08 5.27
CA ILE A 35 18.16 -18.34 4.75
C ILE A 35 17.41 -17.00 4.69
N VAL A 36 16.76 -16.72 3.55
CA VAL A 36 15.93 -15.52 3.38
C VAL A 36 14.49 -15.92 3.13
N ILE A 37 13.60 -15.52 4.04
CA ILE A 37 12.15 -15.74 3.93
C ILE A 37 11.55 -14.52 3.21
N ASN A 38 10.92 -14.75 2.05
CA ASN A 38 10.24 -13.70 1.27
C ASN A 38 8.91 -14.22 0.70
N THR A 39 8.11 -14.86 1.54
CA THR A 39 6.84 -15.47 1.16
C THR A 39 5.69 -14.46 1.03
N GLY A 40 5.95 -13.20 1.34
CA GLY A 40 5.01 -12.10 1.11
C GLY A 40 3.81 -12.10 2.05
N ALA A 41 2.67 -11.69 1.52
CA ALA A 41 1.40 -11.61 2.22
C ALA A 41 0.27 -12.18 1.38
N VAL A 42 -0.80 -12.61 2.04
CA VAL A 42 -2.04 -13.10 1.40
C VAL A 42 -3.22 -12.21 1.81
N SER A 43 -4.32 -12.32 1.08
CA SER A 43 -5.56 -11.59 1.42
C SER A 43 -6.04 -11.99 2.81
N ASN A 44 -6.37 -10.99 3.63
CA ASN A 44 -6.92 -11.23 4.96
C ASN A 44 -8.42 -11.57 4.83
N VAL A 45 -8.76 -12.82 5.11
CA VAL A 45 -10.13 -13.31 5.07
C VAL A 45 -10.79 -13.06 6.43
N LEU A 46 -11.77 -12.15 6.45
CA LEU A 46 -12.57 -11.92 7.65
C LEU A 46 -13.48 -13.15 7.94
N PRO A 47 -13.80 -13.42 9.20
CA PRO A 47 -14.69 -14.52 9.59
C PRO A 47 -16.17 -14.20 9.30
N ILE A 48 -16.46 -13.86 8.04
CA ILE A 48 -17.81 -13.58 7.55
C ILE A 48 -18.33 -14.86 6.85
N PRO A 49 -19.44 -15.45 7.31
CA PRO A 49 -20.05 -16.60 6.65
C PRO A 49 -20.23 -16.37 5.17
N GLY A 50 -19.79 -17.32 4.35
CA GLY A 50 -19.92 -17.29 2.89
C GLY A 50 -18.85 -16.50 2.14
N LEU A 51 -17.98 -15.71 2.81
CA LEU A 51 -17.04 -14.81 2.13
C LEU A 51 -16.11 -15.50 1.12
N THR A 52 -15.72 -16.75 1.37
CA THR A 52 -14.83 -17.52 0.48
C THR A 52 -15.48 -18.75 -0.15
N THR A 53 -16.76 -18.98 0.14
CA THR A 53 -17.50 -20.16 -0.36
C THR A 53 -18.65 -19.78 -1.29
N THR A 54 -19.02 -18.52 -1.37
CA THR A 54 -20.03 -17.97 -2.27
C THR A 54 -19.42 -17.80 -3.66
N GLU A 55 -20.14 -18.20 -4.71
CA GLU A 55 -19.74 -18.01 -6.10
C GLU A 55 -19.66 -16.53 -6.45
N HIS A 56 -18.78 -16.16 -7.38
CA HIS A 56 -18.53 -14.76 -7.81
C HIS A 56 -17.97 -13.82 -6.72
N VAL A 57 -17.37 -14.40 -5.68
CA VAL A 57 -16.62 -13.66 -4.65
C VAL A 57 -15.12 -13.89 -4.85
N TYR A 58 -14.36 -12.80 -4.94
CA TYR A 58 -12.96 -12.82 -5.35
C TYR A 58 -12.11 -11.98 -4.39
N ASP A 59 -10.87 -12.38 -4.24
CA ASP A 59 -9.82 -11.50 -3.70
C ASP A 59 -9.18 -10.67 -4.83
N SER A 60 -8.15 -9.86 -4.48
CA SER A 60 -7.45 -9.02 -5.45
C SER A 60 -6.71 -9.80 -6.55
N THR A 61 -6.42 -11.07 -6.34
CA THR A 61 -5.80 -11.94 -7.35
C THR A 61 -6.86 -12.52 -8.29
N GLY A 62 -7.90 -13.12 -7.71
CA GLY A 62 -8.97 -13.77 -8.46
C GLY A 62 -9.77 -12.82 -9.34
N ILE A 63 -10.02 -11.58 -8.85
CA ILE A 63 -10.80 -10.58 -9.62
C ILE A 63 -10.14 -10.21 -10.95
N GLN A 64 -8.82 -10.32 -11.06
CA GLN A 64 -8.07 -10.00 -12.27
C GLN A 64 -8.18 -11.06 -13.38
N THR A 65 -8.70 -12.24 -13.07
CA THR A 65 -8.85 -13.35 -14.00
C THR A 65 -10.28 -13.51 -14.54
N LEU A 66 -11.16 -12.54 -14.27
CA LEU A 66 -12.53 -12.56 -14.77
C LEU A 66 -12.57 -12.53 -16.31
N GLU A 67 -13.31 -13.44 -16.91
CA GLU A 67 -13.53 -13.50 -18.37
C GLU A 67 -14.49 -12.41 -18.85
N ALA A 68 -15.37 -11.93 -17.98
CA ALA A 68 -16.37 -10.91 -18.29
C ALA A 68 -16.41 -9.81 -17.23
N LEU A 69 -16.60 -8.58 -17.68
CA LEU A 69 -16.77 -7.43 -16.79
C LEU A 69 -18.11 -7.52 -16.04
N PRO A 70 -18.13 -7.54 -14.69
CA PRO A 70 -19.37 -7.49 -13.93
C PRO A 70 -20.05 -6.13 -14.13
N LYS A 71 -21.36 -6.11 -14.35
CA LYS A 71 -22.11 -4.85 -14.48
C LYS A 71 -22.20 -4.12 -13.14
N ARG A 72 -22.43 -4.87 -12.05
CA ARG A 72 -22.48 -4.36 -10.68
C ARG A 72 -21.38 -5.04 -9.87
N LEU A 73 -20.41 -4.29 -9.42
CA LEU A 73 -19.32 -4.76 -8.57
C LEU A 73 -19.47 -4.22 -7.13
N GLY A 74 -19.55 -5.13 -6.17
CA GLY A 74 -19.36 -4.81 -4.76
C GLY A 74 -17.86 -4.86 -4.42
N VAL A 75 -17.39 -3.90 -3.62
CA VAL A 75 -16.03 -3.91 -3.06
C VAL A 75 -16.16 -3.87 -1.54
N LEU A 76 -15.74 -4.92 -0.87
CA LEU A 76 -15.73 -4.99 0.60
C LEU A 76 -14.37 -4.55 1.13
N GLY A 77 -14.31 -3.34 1.67
CA GLY A 77 -13.11 -2.67 2.19
C GLY A 77 -12.68 -1.47 1.34
N GLY A 78 -12.62 -0.30 1.97
CA GLY A 78 -12.24 1.01 1.39
C GLY A 78 -10.76 1.35 1.62
N GLY A 79 -9.87 0.36 1.68
CA GLY A 79 -8.42 0.56 1.69
C GLY A 79 -7.83 0.76 0.30
N ASN A 80 -6.48 0.90 0.21
CA ASN A 80 -5.78 1.18 -1.05
C ASN A 80 -6.20 0.23 -2.17
N ILE A 81 -6.12 -1.09 -1.93
CA ILE A 81 -6.50 -2.12 -2.92
C ILE A 81 -7.96 -1.97 -3.35
N GLY A 82 -8.88 -1.85 -2.39
CA GLY A 82 -10.31 -1.71 -2.70
C GLY A 82 -10.61 -0.50 -3.54
N LEU A 83 -10.02 0.66 -3.22
CA LEU A 83 -10.26 1.91 -3.95
C LEU A 83 -9.61 1.92 -5.34
N GLU A 84 -8.42 1.34 -5.50
CA GLU A 84 -7.79 1.20 -6.81
C GLU A 84 -8.62 0.31 -7.75
N PHE A 85 -9.09 -0.85 -7.26
CA PHE A 85 -10.00 -1.70 -8.03
C PHE A 85 -11.37 -1.04 -8.28
N ALA A 86 -11.93 -0.34 -7.29
CA ALA A 86 -13.17 0.40 -7.48
C ALA A 86 -13.05 1.41 -8.61
N GLY A 87 -11.98 2.22 -8.62
CA GLY A 87 -11.69 3.17 -9.69
C GLY A 87 -11.44 2.51 -11.04
N LEU A 88 -10.71 1.37 -11.06
CA LEU A 88 -10.43 0.62 -12.28
C LEU A 88 -11.71 0.08 -12.92
N TYR A 89 -12.50 -0.68 -12.16
CA TYR A 89 -13.72 -1.31 -12.69
C TYR A 89 -14.80 -0.27 -13.04
N ASN A 90 -14.89 0.82 -12.29
CA ASN A 90 -15.80 1.91 -12.64
C ASN A 90 -15.45 2.52 -14.02
N ARG A 91 -14.16 2.78 -14.29
CA ARG A 91 -13.71 3.29 -15.60
C ARG A 91 -13.91 2.28 -16.74
N LEU A 92 -13.91 0.99 -16.44
CA LEU A 92 -14.23 -0.07 -17.40
C LEU A 92 -15.74 -0.19 -17.68
N GLY A 93 -16.59 0.48 -16.88
CA GLY A 93 -18.04 0.54 -17.07
C GLY A 93 -18.89 -0.23 -16.07
N SER A 94 -18.27 -0.77 -14.99
CA SER A 94 -19.05 -1.35 -13.88
C SER A 94 -19.68 -0.27 -13.01
N GLN A 95 -20.88 -0.53 -12.52
CA GLN A 95 -21.45 0.21 -11.39
C GLN A 95 -20.80 -0.31 -10.10
N VAL A 96 -20.07 0.53 -9.40
CA VAL A 96 -19.27 0.10 -8.25
C VAL A 96 -19.85 0.66 -6.94
N THR A 97 -20.01 -0.22 -5.96
CA THR A 97 -20.34 0.15 -4.57
C THR A 97 -19.27 -0.37 -3.63
N VAL A 98 -18.67 0.53 -2.85
CA VAL A 98 -17.70 0.21 -1.81
C VAL A 98 -18.40 0.13 -0.47
N LEU A 99 -18.34 -1.03 0.17
CA LEU A 99 -18.84 -1.28 1.52
C LEU A 99 -17.67 -1.27 2.49
N ASP A 100 -17.62 -0.31 3.42
CA ASP A 100 -16.52 -0.20 4.37
C ASP A 100 -17.01 -0.14 5.81
N ALA A 101 -16.39 -0.93 6.68
CA ALA A 101 -16.67 -0.90 8.11
C ALA A 101 -16.13 0.39 8.78
N ALA A 102 -15.13 1.01 8.20
CA ALA A 102 -14.61 2.29 8.66
C ALA A 102 -15.62 3.42 8.41
N THR A 103 -15.72 4.34 9.37
CA THR A 103 -16.59 5.53 9.27
C THR A 103 -15.89 6.72 8.59
N SER A 104 -14.57 6.65 8.43
CA SER A 104 -13.75 7.69 7.80
C SER A 104 -13.06 7.17 6.55
N PHE A 105 -13.10 7.98 5.48
CA PHE A 105 -12.43 7.69 4.22
C PHE A 105 -10.95 8.05 4.33
N LEU A 106 -10.06 7.11 3.97
CA LEU A 106 -8.60 7.29 3.95
C LEU A 106 -8.04 7.98 5.21
N PRO A 107 -8.21 7.43 6.42
CA PRO A 107 -7.90 8.13 7.68
C PRO A 107 -6.40 8.41 7.90
N ARG A 108 -5.50 7.91 7.04
CA ARG A 108 -4.05 8.14 7.08
C ARG A 108 -3.57 9.19 6.07
N VAL A 109 -4.47 9.75 5.29
CA VAL A 109 -4.21 10.81 4.30
C VAL A 109 -4.62 12.15 4.91
N GLU A 110 -4.04 13.24 4.42
CA GLU A 110 -4.49 14.60 4.75
C GLU A 110 -5.99 14.74 4.61
N PRO A 111 -6.73 15.19 5.64
CA PRO A 111 -8.19 15.22 5.63
C PRO A 111 -8.80 15.99 4.47
N SER A 112 -8.20 17.15 4.09
CA SER A 112 -8.66 17.94 2.94
C SER A 112 -8.52 17.18 1.62
N ILE A 113 -7.40 16.47 1.45
CA ILE A 113 -7.11 15.67 0.26
C ILE A 113 -7.98 14.41 0.20
N ALA A 114 -8.14 13.71 1.33
CA ALA A 114 -9.02 12.54 1.43
C ALA A 114 -10.48 12.90 1.06
N LYS A 115 -10.95 14.07 1.52
CA LYS A 115 -12.27 14.57 1.17
C LYS A 115 -12.41 14.80 -0.34
N LEU A 116 -11.45 15.50 -0.97
CA LEU A 116 -11.43 15.71 -2.42
C LEU A 116 -11.40 14.40 -3.20
N ALA A 117 -10.57 13.43 -2.78
CA ALA A 117 -10.49 12.13 -3.43
C ALA A 117 -11.85 11.41 -3.40
N LYS A 118 -12.54 11.44 -2.25
CA LYS A 118 -13.89 10.85 -2.13
C LYS A 118 -14.88 11.54 -3.05
N GLU A 119 -14.94 12.87 -3.01
CA GLU A 119 -15.86 13.68 -3.83
C GLU A 119 -15.68 13.35 -5.32
N TYR A 120 -14.45 13.28 -5.83
CA TYR A 120 -14.22 12.95 -7.24
C TYR A 120 -14.55 11.49 -7.60
N MET A 121 -14.32 10.54 -6.69
CA MET A 121 -14.76 9.17 -6.93
C MET A 121 -16.28 9.03 -6.93
N GLU A 122 -16.99 9.83 -6.10
CA GLU A 122 -18.47 9.91 -6.10
C GLU A 122 -19.00 10.58 -7.37
N GLU A 123 -18.34 11.64 -7.85
CA GLU A 123 -18.65 12.30 -9.13
C GLU A 123 -18.44 11.35 -10.32
N ASP A 124 -17.44 10.48 -10.26
CA ASP A 124 -17.20 9.41 -11.25
C ASP A 124 -18.27 8.28 -11.16
N GLY A 125 -19.18 8.31 -10.17
CA GLY A 125 -20.30 7.39 -10.01
C GLY A 125 -20.08 6.22 -9.07
N ILE A 126 -18.99 6.21 -8.30
CA ILE A 126 -18.76 5.20 -7.27
C ILE A 126 -19.59 5.51 -6.02
N VAL A 127 -20.32 4.52 -5.53
CA VAL A 127 -21.12 4.63 -4.30
C VAL A 127 -20.31 4.18 -3.09
N PHE A 128 -20.31 4.96 -2.01
CA PHE A 128 -19.64 4.62 -0.75
C PHE A 128 -20.64 4.41 0.38
N GLU A 129 -20.65 3.20 0.93
CA GLU A 129 -21.39 2.83 2.14
C GLU A 129 -20.40 2.63 3.29
N GLN A 130 -20.18 3.67 4.07
CA GLN A 130 -19.25 3.68 5.21
C GLN A 130 -19.94 3.32 6.53
N GLY A 131 -19.17 2.76 7.47
CA GLY A 131 -19.67 2.30 8.77
C GLY A 131 -20.63 1.13 8.64
N VAL A 132 -20.46 0.29 7.62
CA VAL A 132 -21.32 -0.87 7.32
C VAL A 132 -20.71 -2.14 7.89
N LYS A 133 -21.47 -2.89 8.67
CA LYS A 133 -21.04 -4.17 9.23
C LYS A 133 -21.65 -5.32 8.43
N THR A 134 -20.81 -6.01 7.67
CA THR A 134 -21.21 -7.21 6.93
C THR A 134 -21.33 -8.41 7.87
N SER A 135 -22.46 -9.11 7.83
CA SER A 135 -22.73 -10.28 8.64
C SER A 135 -22.71 -11.60 7.86
N GLU A 136 -22.99 -11.58 6.57
CA GLU A 136 -23.05 -12.76 5.72
C GLU A 136 -22.84 -12.38 4.26
N VAL A 137 -22.29 -13.29 3.47
CA VAL A 137 -22.28 -13.25 2.00
C VAL A 137 -22.88 -14.54 1.48
N LYS A 138 -23.82 -14.48 0.53
CA LYS A 138 -24.52 -15.65 -0.02
C LYS A 138 -24.89 -15.43 -1.48
N ASN A 139 -25.24 -16.50 -2.19
CA ASN A 139 -25.87 -16.39 -3.51
C ASN A 139 -27.40 -16.34 -3.41
N ASP A 140 -28.01 -15.60 -4.32
CA ASP A 140 -29.44 -15.66 -4.64
C ASP A 140 -29.57 -15.73 -6.17
N GLY A 141 -29.70 -16.93 -6.72
CA GLY A 141 -29.47 -17.20 -8.13
C GLY A 141 -28.02 -16.88 -8.51
N ASP A 142 -27.82 -16.12 -9.57
CA ASP A 142 -26.50 -15.70 -10.07
C ASP A 142 -25.96 -14.43 -9.36
N GLU A 143 -26.71 -13.86 -8.42
CA GLU A 143 -26.31 -12.66 -7.69
C GLU A 143 -25.55 -13.00 -6.40
N VAL A 144 -24.55 -12.17 -6.08
CA VAL A 144 -23.93 -12.12 -4.76
C VAL A 144 -24.72 -11.16 -3.88
N VAL A 145 -25.20 -11.65 -2.75
CA VAL A 145 -25.92 -10.85 -1.74
C VAL A 145 -25.03 -10.65 -0.53
N VAL A 146 -24.75 -9.41 -0.22
CA VAL A 146 -24.01 -9.00 1.00
C VAL A 146 -25.02 -8.52 2.02
N VAL A 147 -25.16 -9.26 3.12
CA VAL A 147 -26.07 -8.92 4.23
C VAL A 147 -25.33 -8.04 5.23
N THR A 148 -25.92 -6.90 5.56
CA THR A 148 -25.30 -5.92 6.44
C THR A 148 -26.29 -5.39 7.48
N ASP A 149 -25.80 -4.64 8.45
CA ASP A 149 -26.63 -3.91 9.43
C ASP A 149 -27.45 -2.77 8.83
N LYS A 150 -27.18 -2.39 7.54
CA LYS A 150 -27.95 -1.40 6.79
C LYS A 150 -28.89 -2.00 5.72
N GLY A 151 -28.96 -3.33 5.61
CA GLY A 151 -29.76 -4.04 4.64
C GLY A 151 -28.94 -4.94 3.73
N GLU A 152 -29.55 -5.42 2.65
CA GLU A 152 -28.90 -6.29 1.67
C GLU A 152 -28.45 -5.48 0.45
N PHE A 153 -27.24 -5.77 -0.03
CA PHE A 153 -26.66 -5.23 -1.26
C PHE A 153 -26.48 -6.40 -2.26
N ARG A 154 -26.77 -6.15 -3.54
CA ARG A 154 -26.78 -7.18 -4.59
C ARG A 154 -25.84 -6.81 -5.72
N PHE A 155 -24.97 -7.75 -6.09
CA PHE A 155 -23.91 -7.58 -7.07
C PHE A 155 -23.83 -8.76 -8.03
N ASP A 156 -23.19 -8.54 -9.18
CA ASP A 156 -22.85 -9.63 -10.11
C ASP A 156 -21.50 -10.25 -9.70
N ALA A 157 -20.65 -9.50 -9.01
CA ALA A 157 -19.39 -9.96 -8.39
C ALA A 157 -19.06 -9.15 -7.14
N LEU A 158 -18.35 -9.76 -6.21
CA LEU A 158 -17.84 -9.10 -4.99
C LEU A 158 -16.32 -9.27 -4.93
N LEU A 159 -15.60 -8.16 -4.77
CA LEU A 159 -14.21 -8.13 -4.38
C LEU A 159 -14.11 -7.95 -2.86
N TYR A 160 -13.47 -8.86 -2.14
CA TYR A 160 -13.06 -8.57 -0.77
C TYR A 160 -11.61 -8.07 -0.72
N ALA A 161 -11.44 -6.86 -0.20
CA ALA A 161 -10.18 -6.14 -0.05
C ALA A 161 -10.00 -5.70 1.42
N THR A 162 -10.19 -6.64 2.34
CA THR A 162 -10.26 -6.46 3.79
C THR A 162 -8.88 -6.48 4.48
N GLY A 163 -7.85 -6.13 3.74
CA GLY A 163 -6.46 -6.09 4.17
C GLY A 163 -5.65 -7.30 3.72
N ARG A 164 -4.40 -7.34 4.18
CA ARG A 164 -3.46 -8.43 3.92
C ARG A 164 -2.84 -8.90 5.22
N LYS A 165 -2.47 -10.17 5.30
CA LYS A 165 -1.74 -10.77 6.42
C LYS A 165 -0.44 -11.42 5.92
N PRO A 166 0.63 -11.44 6.73
CA PRO A 166 1.86 -12.15 6.39
C PRO A 166 1.60 -13.61 6.03
N ASN A 167 2.24 -14.09 4.97
CA ASN A 167 2.08 -15.46 4.50
C ASN A 167 3.06 -16.39 5.23
N ILE A 168 2.72 -16.72 6.47
CA ILE A 168 3.55 -17.55 7.36
C ILE A 168 2.99 -18.97 7.56
N GLU A 169 1.70 -19.18 7.30
CA GLU A 169 1.04 -20.47 7.57
C GLU A 169 1.73 -21.67 6.88
N PRO A 170 2.16 -21.56 5.60
CA PRO A 170 2.83 -22.68 4.93
C PRO A 170 4.25 -22.93 5.43
N LEU A 171 4.83 -22.03 6.24
CA LEU A 171 6.24 -22.11 6.64
C LEU A 171 6.50 -23.05 7.82
N HIS A 172 5.46 -23.48 8.56
CA HIS A 172 5.59 -24.31 9.76
C HIS A 172 6.59 -23.74 10.78
N LEU A 173 6.47 -22.44 11.08
CA LEU A 173 7.38 -21.74 12.00
C LEU A 173 7.36 -22.27 13.42
N GLU A 174 6.33 -23.01 13.81
CA GLU A 174 6.24 -23.75 15.08
C GLU A 174 7.36 -24.78 15.30
N ASN A 175 8.04 -25.19 14.21
CA ASN A 175 9.22 -26.07 14.26
C ASN A 175 10.52 -25.32 14.51
N THR A 176 10.45 -23.99 14.72
CA THR A 176 11.62 -23.09 14.82
C THR A 176 11.53 -22.19 16.05
N ASP A 177 12.63 -21.52 16.36
CA ASP A 177 12.67 -20.46 17.37
C ASP A 177 12.39 -19.07 16.76
N ILE A 178 11.85 -18.99 15.53
CA ILE A 178 11.50 -17.73 14.86
C ILE A 178 10.32 -17.09 15.59
N ALA A 179 10.56 -15.91 16.17
CA ALA A 179 9.55 -15.15 16.88
C ALA A 179 8.63 -14.38 15.91
N LEU A 180 7.36 -14.24 16.30
CA LEU A 180 6.36 -13.45 15.59
C LEU A 180 6.05 -12.15 16.34
N THR A 181 5.66 -11.13 15.60
CA THR A 181 5.08 -9.90 16.16
C THR A 181 3.64 -10.14 16.62
N GLU A 182 3.10 -9.25 17.44
CA GLU A 182 1.68 -9.30 17.86
C GLU A 182 0.69 -9.30 16.68
N ARG A 183 1.11 -8.80 15.51
CA ARG A 183 0.32 -8.74 14.28
C ARG A 183 0.54 -9.94 13.34
N GLY A 184 1.30 -10.94 13.79
CA GLY A 184 1.55 -12.17 13.05
C GLY A 184 2.61 -12.08 11.97
N GLY A 185 3.38 -10.99 11.87
CA GLY A 185 4.56 -10.91 11.01
C GLY A 185 5.78 -11.56 11.67
N ILE A 186 6.77 -11.98 10.88
CA ILE A 186 8.05 -12.46 11.41
C ILE A 186 8.78 -11.29 12.06
N GLN A 187 9.12 -11.43 13.34
CA GLN A 187 9.86 -10.41 14.07
C GLN A 187 11.31 -10.37 13.58
N VAL A 188 11.80 -9.15 13.28
CA VAL A 188 13.16 -8.94 12.78
C VAL A 188 13.86 -7.82 13.54
N ASN A 189 15.20 -7.86 13.54
CA ASN A 189 16.03 -6.77 14.00
C ASN A 189 16.20 -5.69 12.90
N LYS A 190 17.01 -4.67 13.15
CA LYS A 190 17.25 -3.59 12.18
C LYS A 190 17.89 -4.01 10.87
N HIS A 191 18.55 -5.17 10.83
CA HIS A 191 19.16 -5.76 9.64
C HIS A 191 18.25 -6.79 8.97
N LEU A 192 16.98 -6.88 9.39
CA LEU A 192 15.98 -7.85 8.92
C LEU A 192 16.30 -9.31 9.28
N GLU A 193 17.22 -9.55 10.22
CA GLU A 193 17.50 -10.88 10.76
C GLU A 193 16.45 -11.23 11.83
N THR A 194 15.99 -12.47 11.80
CA THR A 194 15.00 -13.01 12.76
C THR A 194 15.65 -13.30 14.12
N SER A 195 14.90 -13.90 15.04
CA SER A 195 15.45 -14.44 16.30
C SER A 195 16.42 -15.64 16.09
N VAL A 196 16.42 -16.25 14.89
CA VAL A 196 17.35 -17.32 14.53
C VAL A 196 18.51 -16.72 13.72
N PRO A 197 19.76 -16.77 14.22
CA PRO A 197 20.90 -16.18 13.53
C PRO A 197 21.09 -16.72 12.11
N GLY A 198 21.31 -15.82 11.14
CA GLY A 198 21.45 -16.11 9.71
C GLY A 198 20.14 -16.47 9.01
N VAL A 199 18.98 -16.27 9.66
CA VAL A 199 17.67 -16.34 9.02
C VAL A 199 17.08 -14.95 8.95
N PHE A 200 16.76 -14.48 7.75
CA PHE A 200 16.24 -13.14 7.46
C PHE A 200 14.80 -13.22 6.97
N ALA A 201 13.99 -12.19 7.25
CA ALA A 201 12.65 -12.07 6.71
C ALA A 201 12.45 -10.69 6.06
N VAL A 202 12.19 -10.69 4.76
CA VAL A 202 12.13 -9.47 3.91
C VAL A 202 10.77 -9.32 3.24
N GLY A 203 10.38 -8.08 2.97
CA GLY A 203 9.09 -7.75 2.36
C GLY A 203 7.91 -7.99 3.29
N ASP A 204 6.73 -8.24 2.73
CA ASP A 204 5.45 -8.24 3.45
C ASP A 204 5.38 -9.27 4.60
N VAL A 205 6.18 -10.33 4.54
CA VAL A 205 6.15 -11.41 5.55
C VAL A 205 6.61 -10.95 6.94
N ASN A 206 7.42 -9.89 7.03
CA ASN A 206 7.84 -9.33 8.31
C ASN A 206 6.77 -8.41 8.95
N GLY A 207 5.66 -8.13 8.24
CA GLY A 207 4.56 -7.31 8.74
C GLY A 207 4.83 -5.81 8.76
N GLY A 208 5.91 -5.34 8.13
CA GLY A 208 6.23 -3.92 7.93
C GLY A 208 5.39 -3.26 6.83
N LEU A 209 5.99 -2.31 6.12
CA LEU A 209 5.36 -1.65 4.97
C LEU A 209 5.23 -2.64 3.80
N GLN A 210 4.01 -2.84 3.30
CA GLN A 210 3.68 -3.84 2.29
C GLN A 210 3.68 -3.23 0.87
N PHE A 211 4.87 -2.98 0.33
CA PHE A 211 5.07 -2.46 -1.02
C PHE A 211 6.23 -3.18 -1.70
N THR A 212 6.13 -3.38 -3.01
CA THR A 212 7.16 -4.05 -3.81
C THR A 212 8.53 -3.38 -3.67
N TYR A 213 8.57 -2.05 -3.67
CA TYR A 213 9.82 -1.30 -3.51
C TYR A 213 10.41 -1.40 -2.09
N ILE A 214 9.61 -1.72 -1.07
CA ILE A 214 10.09 -2.00 0.28
C ILE A 214 10.76 -3.39 0.32
N SER A 215 10.17 -4.39 -0.33
CA SER A 215 10.82 -5.70 -0.47
C SER A 215 12.17 -5.61 -1.18
N LEU A 216 12.27 -4.76 -2.23
CA LEU A 216 13.54 -4.48 -2.89
C LEU A 216 14.53 -3.72 -1.99
N ASP A 217 14.05 -2.81 -1.16
CA ASP A 217 14.89 -2.09 -0.22
C ASP A 217 15.36 -2.98 0.94
N ASP A 218 14.51 -3.88 1.41
CA ASP A 218 14.88 -4.91 2.38
C ASP A 218 16.01 -5.79 1.86
N PHE A 219 15.99 -6.16 0.57
CA PHE A 219 17.12 -6.81 -0.06
C PHE A 219 18.42 -6.00 0.07
N ARG A 220 18.38 -4.67 -0.16
CA ARG A 220 19.55 -3.81 -0.03
C ARG A 220 20.12 -3.80 1.39
N ILE A 221 19.23 -3.81 2.40
CA ILE A 221 19.63 -3.91 3.81
C ILE A 221 20.35 -5.22 4.08
N VAL A 222 19.72 -6.36 3.72
CA VAL A 222 20.31 -7.68 3.93
C VAL A 222 21.64 -7.83 3.16
N PHE A 223 21.67 -7.37 1.91
CA PHE A 223 22.88 -7.41 1.09
C PHE A 223 24.02 -6.58 1.68
N ASN A 224 23.73 -5.34 2.14
CA ASN A 224 24.75 -4.51 2.81
C ASN A 224 25.22 -5.14 4.13
N TYR A 225 24.33 -5.79 4.88
CA TYR A 225 24.69 -6.47 6.11
C TYR A 225 25.61 -7.68 5.88
N LEU A 226 25.31 -8.49 4.86
CA LEU A 226 26.07 -9.72 4.58
C LEU A 226 27.38 -9.47 3.85
N THR A 227 27.48 -8.44 3.03
CA THR A 227 28.63 -8.21 2.13
C THR A 227 29.37 -6.89 2.35
N GLY A 228 28.78 -5.97 3.10
CA GLY A 228 29.29 -4.63 3.37
C GLY A 228 29.58 -4.38 4.85
N ASP A 229 29.30 -3.19 5.31
CA ASP A 229 29.56 -2.71 6.67
C ASP A 229 28.33 -2.72 7.60
N GLY A 230 27.15 -3.09 7.10
CA GLY A 230 25.89 -3.09 7.84
C GLY A 230 25.37 -1.67 8.19
N SER A 231 25.94 -0.62 7.62
CA SER A 231 25.54 0.76 7.90
C SER A 231 24.13 1.09 7.39
N TYR A 232 23.71 0.44 6.30
CA TYR A 232 22.36 0.58 5.77
C TYR A 232 21.41 -0.41 6.43
N ASN A 233 20.40 0.08 7.14
CA ASN A 233 19.49 -0.74 7.94
C ASN A 233 18.15 0.00 8.13
N LEU A 234 17.17 -0.61 8.82
CA LEU A 234 15.84 -0.03 9.04
C LEU A 234 15.86 1.33 9.76
N GLU A 235 16.87 1.60 10.60
CA GLU A 235 17.01 2.88 11.32
C GLU A 235 17.58 3.98 10.42
N THR A 236 18.37 3.61 9.41
CA THR A 236 19.00 4.53 8.46
C THR A 236 18.26 4.61 7.12
N ARG A 237 17.22 3.80 6.95
CA ARG A 237 16.28 3.93 5.82
C ARG A 237 15.66 5.31 5.84
N GLY A 238 15.70 6.00 4.69
CA GLY A 238 15.12 7.34 4.55
C GLY A 238 13.59 7.35 4.57
N ALA A 239 13.03 8.50 4.26
CA ALA A 239 11.59 8.67 4.08
C ALA A 239 11.06 7.74 2.99
N VAL A 240 9.91 7.14 3.23
CA VAL A 240 9.27 6.20 2.30
C VAL A 240 8.03 6.87 1.70
N PRO A 241 8.01 7.12 0.38
CA PRO A 241 6.83 7.63 -0.29
C PRO A 241 5.79 6.51 -0.43
N THR A 242 4.52 6.89 -0.50
CA THR A 242 3.44 5.99 -0.86
C THR A 242 2.61 6.58 -1.99
N ALA A 243 2.10 5.74 -2.88
CA ALA A 243 1.19 6.14 -3.93
C ALA A 243 -0.02 5.22 -3.97
N MET A 244 -1.18 5.79 -4.24
CA MET A 244 -2.43 5.11 -4.51
C MET A 244 -2.87 5.50 -5.92
N PHE A 245 -3.09 4.51 -6.77
CA PHE A 245 -3.36 4.71 -8.20
C PHE A 245 -4.85 4.97 -8.46
N LEU A 246 -5.37 5.99 -7.79
CA LEU A 246 -6.69 6.57 -8.08
C LEU A 246 -6.65 7.32 -9.42
N ASN A 247 -7.75 7.95 -9.78
CA ASN A 247 -7.84 8.85 -10.93
C ASN A 247 -8.39 10.22 -10.52
N PRO A 248 -7.52 11.24 -10.38
CA PRO A 248 -6.05 11.20 -10.53
C PRO A 248 -5.34 10.45 -9.39
N PRO A 249 -4.03 10.12 -9.52
CA PRO A 249 -3.28 9.43 -8.48
C PRO A 249 -3.05 10.31 -7.25
N LEU A 250 -3.02 9.66 -6.07
CA LEU A 250 -2.71 10.26 -4.79
C LEU A 250 -1.37 9.71 -4.28
N ALA A 251 -0.45 10.59 -3.90
CA ALA A 251 0.84 10.19 -3.35
C ALA A 251 1.19 11.03 -2.12
N GLN A 252 1.93 10.44 -1.19
CA GLN A 252 2.35 11.13 0.03
C GLN A 252 3.70 10.64 0.54
N VAL A 253 4.39 11.52 1.27
CA VAL A 253 5.61 11.21 2.03
C VAL A 253 5.67 12.06 3.28
N GLY A 254 6.21 11.51 4.37
CA GLY A 254 6.36 12.20 5.64
C GLY A 254 5.05 12.32 6.42
N LEU A 255 4.92 13.40 7.18
CA LEU A 255 3.84 13.63 8.14
C LEU A 255 2.65 14.38 7.53
N THR A 256 1.45 14.07 7.96
CA THR A 256 0.28 14.95 7.78
C THR A 256 0.42 16.18 8.66
N GLU A 257 -0.38 17.22 8.40
CA GLU A 257 -0.41 18.44 9.24
C GLU A 257 -0.69 18.10 10.70
N ASP A 258 -1.69 17.27 10.98
CA ASP A 258 -2.05 16.88 12.33
C ASP A 258 -0.89 16.12 13.02
N GLN A 259 -0.25 15.20 12.33
CA GLN A 259 0.91 14.46 12.84
C GLN A 259 2.09 15.40 13.13
N ALA A 260 2.37 16.35 12.23
CA ALA A 260 3.42 17.33 12.42
C ALA A 260 3.16 18.25 13.63
N ARG A 261 1.90 18.70 13.82
CA ARG A 261 1.51 19.48 14.99
C ARG A 261 1.61 18.71 16.30
N VAL A 262 1.24 17.42 16.29
CA VAL A 262 1.37 16.52 17.46
C VAL A 262 2.85 16.24 17.78
N ALA A 263 3.70 16.10 16.76
CA ALA A 263 5.15 15.92 16.96
C ALA A 263 5.83 17.15 17.60
N GLY A 264 5.20 18.32 17.53
CA GLY A 264 5.68 19.57 18.12
C GLY A 264 6.60 20.35 17.21
N GLY A 265 6.83 21.62 17.60
CA GLY A 265 7.63 22.57 16.83
C GLY A 265 6.80 23.44 15.87
N PRO A 266 7.47 24.40 15.20
CA PRO A 266 6.81 25.28 14.24
C PRO A 266 6.35 24.54 13.00
N VAL A 267 5.10 24.70 12.61
CA VAL A 267 4.50 24.09 11.42
C VAL A 267 3.84 25.16 10.57
N ALA A 268 4.24 25.24 9.30
CA ALA A 268 3.58 26.03 8.27
C ALA A 268 3.05 25.08 7.18
N VAL A 269 1.91 25.43 6.60
CA VAL A 269 1.19 24.59 5.65
C VAL A 269 0.75 25.42 4.46
N LYS A 270 0.85 24.83 3.27
CA LYS A 270 0.25 25.40 2.07
C LYS A 270 -0.46 24.31 1.28
N GLU A 271 -1.64 24.65 0.80
CA GLU A 271 -2.41 23.81 -0.12
C GLU A 271 -2.62 24.58 -1.42
N LEU A 272 -2.37 23.91 -2.55
CA LEU A 272 -2.43 24.48 -3.89
C LEU A 272 -3.36 23.62 -4.75
N PRO A 273 -4.56 24.15 -5.16
CA PRO A 273 -5.46 23.43 -6.03
C PRO A 273 -4.87 23.21 -7.44
N VAL A 274 -5.08 22.02 -8.01
CA VAL A 274 -4.64 21.68 -9.38
C VAL A 274 -5.30 22.60 -10.42
N ALA A 275 -6.48 23.11 -10.15
CA ALA A 275 -7.19 24.07 -11.01
C ALA A 275 -6.41 25.37 -11.28
N GLY A 276 -5.42 25.71 -10.45
CA GLY A 276 -4.52 26.84 -10.66
C GLY A 276 -3.24 26.48 -11.45
N MET A 277 -3.02 25.21 -11.78
CA MET A 277 -1.80 24.71 -12.37
C MET A 277 -1.86 24.70 -13.92
N PRO A 278 -0.90 25.32 -14.64
CA PRO A 278 -0.94 25.38 -16.10
C PRO A 278 -1.03 24.01 -16.78
N ARG A 279 -0.29 23.02 -16.28
CA ARG A 279 -0.29 21.66 -16.84
C ARG A 279 -1.63 20.96 -16.66
N GLY A 280 -2.37 21.23 -15.57
CA GLY A 280 -3.73 20.71 -15.37
C GLY A 280 -4.67 21.12 -16.50
N HIS A 281 -4.58 22.38 -16.94
CA HIS A 281 -5.36 22.89 -18.08
C HIS A 281 -4.95 22.23 -19.39
N VAL A 282 -3.67 22.00 -19.62
CA VAL A 282 -3.18 21.30 -20.82
C VAL A 282 -3.66 19.85 -20.85
N ASN A 283 -3.67 19.17 -19.70
CA ASN A 283 -4.13 17.78 -19.58
C ASN A 283 -5.67 17.67 -19.63
N GLY A 284 -6.40 18.77 -19.43
CA GLY A 284 -7.86 18.75 -19.33
C GLY A 284 -8.37 18.10 -18.04
N ASP A 285 -7.52 17.99 -17.00
CA ASP A 285 -7.91 17.46 -15.70
C ASP A 285 -7.46 18.43 -14.60
N LEU A 286 -8.45 19.07 -13.97
CA LEU A 286 -8.25 20.10 -12.94
C LEU A 286 -8.51 19.56 -11.53
N ARG A 287 -8.72 18.24 -11.41
CA ARG A 287 -9.03 17.60 -10.14
C ARG A 287 -7.78 17.48 -9.27
N GLY A 288 -7.96 17.77 -7.99
CA GLY A 288 -6.96 17.54 -6.96
C GLY A 288 -6.37 18.79 -6.34
N ALA A 289 -5.45 18.58 -5.44
CA ALA A 289 -4.65 19.60 -4.76
C ALA A 289 -3.32 18.99 -4.28
N PHE A 290 -2.31 19.84 -4.17
CA PHE A 290 -1.01 19.55 -3.56
C PHE A 290 -0.95 20.23 -2.19
N LYS A 291 -0.52 19.52 -1.16
CA LYS A 291 -0.39 20.06 0.20
C LYS A 291 1.01 19.79 0.75
N ALA A 292 1.67 20.84 1.23
CA ALA A 292 2.97 20.76 1.88
C ALA A 292 2.87 21.17 3.35
N VAL A 293 3.60 20.44 4.19
CA VAL A 293 3.78 20.68 5.63
C VAL A 293 5.28 20.87 5.87
N VAL A 294 5.67 22.02 6.39
CA VAL A 294 7.08 22.39 6.55
C VAL A 294 7.36 22.96 7.92
N ASN A 295 8.62 22.89 8.35
CA ASN A 295 9.10 23.68 9.48
C ASN A 295 9.66 25.00 8.97
N PRO A 296 9.03 26.17 9.28
CA PRO A 296 9.46 27.46 8.76
C PRO A 296 10.78 27.97 9.37
N GLU A 297 11.23 27.42 10.51
CA GLU A 297 12.47 27.81 11.17
C GLU A 297 13.67 27.01 10.64
N THR A 298 13.56 25.66 10.63
CA THR A 298 14.64 24.77 10.14
C THR A 298 14.67 24.66 8.62
N LYS A 299 13.60 25.07 7.93
CA LYS A 299 13.39 24.95 6.48
C LYS A 299 13.18 23.50 5.99
N GLU A 300 12.94 22.57 6.90
CA GLU A 300 12.71 21.17 6.57
C GLU A 300 11.32 20.94 5.98
N ILE A 301 11.24 20.01 5.04
CA ILE A 301 9.98 19.42 4.56
C ILE A 301 9.56 18.34 5.58
N LEU A 302 8.45 18.54 6.27
CA LEU A 302 7.92 17.58 7.24
C LEU A 302 7.05 16.53 6.56
N GLY A 303 6.32 16.93 5.53
CA GLY A 303 5.52 16.02 4.73
C GLY A 303 4.85 16.70 3.55
N VAL A 304 4.49 15.91 2.56
CA VAL A 304 3.78 16.36 1.36
C VAL A 304 2.75 15.32 0.95
N THR A 305 1.56 15.79 0.61
CA THR A 305 0.50 15.00 0.00
C THR A 305 0.12 15.62 -1.34
N LEU A 306 0.20 14.85 -2.41
CA LEU A 306 -0.10 15.24 -3.77
C LEU A 306 -1.29 14.44 -4.27
N PHE A 307 -2.32 15.11 -4.74
CA PHE A 307 -3.45 14.49 -5.40
C PHE A 307 -3.67 15.21 -6.73
N GLY A 308 -3.39 14.54 -7.83
CA GLY A 308 -3.41 15.12 -9.19
C GLY A 308 -2.57 14.29 -10.15
N GLN A 309 -2.61 14.64 -11.42
CA GLN A 309 -1.79 13.96 -12.43
C GLN A 309 -0.31 14.01 -12.07
N GLU A 310 0.44 12.96 -12.37
CA GLU A 310 1.89 12.81 -12.13
C GLU A 310 2.29 12.79 -10.64
N SER A 311 1.35 12.78 -9.68
CA SER A 311 1.67 12.79 -8.25
C SER A 311 2.59 11.64 -7.82
N HIS A 312 2.40 10.45 -8.40
CA HIS A 312 3.21 9.24 -8.13
C HIS A 312 4.67 9.36 -8.62
N GLU A 313 4.94 10.23 -9.60
CA GLU A 313 6.29 10.54 -10.05
C GLU A 313 6.90 11.69 -9.25
N ILE A 314 6.13 12.75 -9.03
CA ILE A 314 6.60 13.98 -8.34
C ILE A 314 6.97 13.68 -6.90
N ILE A 315 6.26 12.78 -6.22
CA ILE A 315 6.54 12.44 -4.82
C ILE A 315 7.97 11.91 -4.62
N ASN A 316 8.56 11.30 -5.65
CA ASN A 316 9.95 10.84 -5.59
C ASN A 316 10.96 11.99 -5.51
N LEU A 317 10.68 13.15 -6.15
CA LEU A 317 11.50 14.36 -6.00
C LEU A 317 11.46 14.88 -4.56
N ILE A 318 10.28 14.88 -3.97
CA ILE A 318 10.11 15.33 -2.58
C ILE A 318 10.83 14.36 -1.62
N THR A 319 10.69 13.06 -1.84
CA THR A 319 11.38 12.03 -1.04
C THR A 319 12.89 12.20 -1.12
N LEU A 320 13.43 12.46 -2.31
CA LEU A 320 14.85 12.73 -2.50
C LEU A 320 15.27 14.00 -1.74
N ALA A 321 14.49 15.08 -1.82
CA ALA A 321 14.76 16.32 -1.09
C ALA A 321 14.76 16.09 0.43
N MET A 322 13.79 15.36 0.97
CA MET A 322 13.71 15.01 2.39
C MET A 322 14.93 14.20 2.84
N ASN A 323 15.29 13.15 2.09
CA ASN A 323 16.39 12.26 2.42
C ASN A 323 17.76 12.95 2.40
N HIS A 324 17.90 14.02 1.61
CA HIS A 324 19.12 14.82 1.52
C HIS A 324 19.02 16.15 2.28
N HIS A 325 18.00 16.34 3.12
CA HIS A 325 17.78 17.55 3.90
C HIS A 325 17.82 18.84 3.06
N ILE A 326 17.32 18.77 1.81
CA ILE A 326 17.18 19.92 0.94
C ILE A 326 16.09 20.83 1.50
N PRO A 327 16.40 22.11 1.80
CA PRO A 327 15.41 23.03 2.33
C PRO A 327 14.23 23.23 1.35
N TYR A 328 13.02 23.34 1.87
CA TYR A 328 11.84 23.59 1.01
C TYR A 328 11.98 24.88 0.20
N THR A 329 12.72 25.87 0.74
CA THR A 329 13.01 27.14 0.06
C THR A 329 13.85 27.00 -1.21
N ASP A 330 14.58 25.88 -1.36
CA ASP A 330 15.34 25.58 -2.57
C ASP A 330 14.40 25.06 -3.67
N LEU A 331 13.42 24.21 -3.30
CA LEU A 331 12.37 23.80 -4.23
C LEU A 331 11.49 24.97 -4.68
N ALA A 332 11.24 25.95 -3.80
CA ALA A 332 10.54 27.18 -4.15
C ALA A 332 11.26 28.03 -5.23
N LYS A 333 12.58 27.83 -5.41
CA LYS A 333 13.43 28.59 -6.34
C LYS A 333 14.02 27.73 -7.47
N GLN A 334 13.76 26.42 -7.44
CA GLN A 334 14.26 25.49 -8.44
C GLN A 334 13.72 25.87 -9.84
N ILE A 335 14.57 25.76 -10.86
CA ILE A 335 14.13 25.88 -12.26
C ILE A 335 13.50 24.56 -12.66
N PHE A 336 12.23 24.58 -12.98
CA PHE A 336 11.51 23.43 -13.55
C PHE A 336 11.19 23.68 -15.02
N THR A 337 11.05 22.61 -15.78
CA THR A 337 10.57 22.70 -17.17
C THR A 337 9.09 23.09 -17.19
N HIS A 338 8.68 23.87 -18.20
CA HIS A 338 7.31 24.34 -18.38
C HIS A 338 6.71 23.81 -19.71
N PRO A 339 5.41 23.39 -19.78
CA PRO A 339 4.49 23.22 -18.65
C PRO A 339 4.59 21.80 -18.07
N THR A 340 4.79 21.68 -16.77
CA THR A 340 4.80 20.39 -16.05
C THR A 340 3.96 20.47 -14.77
N MET A 341 3.58 19.32 -14.21
CA MET A 341 2.97 19.32 -12.88
C MET A 341 4.00 19.65 -11.80
N ALA A 342 5.26 19.23 -11.99
CA ALA A 342 6.35 19.44 -11.02
C ALA A 342 6.73 20.91 -10.82
N GLU A 343 6.58 21.80 -11.82
CA GLU A 343 6.90 23.23 -11.68
C GLU A 343 6.09 23.91 -10.57
N ASN A 344 4.89 23.37 -10.25
CA ASN A 344 4.04 23.91 -9.20
C ASN A 344 4.59 23.68 -7.78
N LEU A 345 5.70 22.93 -7.65
CA LEU A 345 6.46 22.87 -6.40
C LEU A 345 7.06 24.24 -6.03
N ASN A 346 7.35 25.12 -7.01
CA ASN A 346 7.74 26.49 -6.73
C ASN A 346 6.66 27.21 -5.94
N ASP A 347 5.42 27.16 -6.41
CA ASP A 347 4.29 27.80 -5.75
C ASP A 347 3.91 27.09 -4.45
N LEU A 348 3.94 25.75 -4.43
CA LEU A 348 3.64 24.97 -3.24
C LEU A 348 4.55 25.31 -2.07
N PHE A 349 5.85 25.49 -2.33
CA PHE A 349 6.86 25.80 -1.32
C PHE A 349 7.13 27.30 -1.14
N ALA A 350 6.42 28.19 -1.80
CA ALA A 350 6.43 29.63 -1.51
C ALA A 350 5.57 29.92 -0.27
N ILE A 351 6.07 29.46 0.90
CA ILE A 351 5.46 29.55 2.24
C ILE A 351 6.12 30.65 3.03
#